data_c215a75377f2c9e200df7384716a7a00
#
_entry.id   c215a75377f2c9e200df7384716a7a00
#
_cell.length_a   1.000
_cell.length_b   1.000
_cell.length_c   1.000
_cell.angle_alpha   90.00
_cell.angle_beta   90.00
_cell.angle_gamma   90.00
#
_symmetry.space_group_name_H-M   'P 1'
#
loop_
_entity.id
_entity.type
_entity.pdbx_description
1 polymer ?
#
loop_
_entity_poly.entity_id
_entity_poly.type
_entity_poly.pdbx_seq_one_letter_code
_entity_poly.pdbx_strand_id
1 'polypeptide(L)'
;MIEGFDEIVLAWEKHELFYKELYEKKKGNPAEYRRFLSQLNVEDLREEGLVVPDLYDTFEIYGETTPIFDLNTDIAVWKHSRYTPAYLHAHRYFEIVCVVSGHARHRVSGEAVMELQPGDICILPDGVCHSLEVISDDGIVINVMLKKSTFQYTFFDILSSDNLLSRFFQDALLEHKENNYLFFRTGNEEDDTIECCIKAMFLNYYKHRKYYDKMLKHLV
;
A
#
# COMPACT_ATOMS: atom_id res chain seq x y z
N MET A 1 -12.49 4.38 18.95
CA MET A 1 -11.88 5.30 17.93
C MET A 1 -10.53 5.78 18.43
N ILE A 2 -9.52 5.74 17.58
CA ILE A 2 -8.18 6.29 17.92
C ILE A 2 -8.19 7.78 17.56
N GLU A 3 -8.06 8.64 18.57
CA GLU A 3 -8.16 10.10 18.43
C GLU A 3 -7.13 10.66 17.43
N GLY A 4 -7.62 11.43 16.46
CA GLY A 4 -6.82 12.11 15.44
C GLY A 4 -6.48 11.26 14.20
N PHE A 5 -6.93 10.02 14.10
CA PHE A 5 -6.72 9.21 12.89
C PHE A 5 -7.57 9.74 11.74
N ASP A 6 -8.87 9.87 11.95
CA ASP A 6 -9.81 10.29 10.90
C ASP A 6 -9.49 11.69 10.38
N GLU A 7 -9.10 12.62 11.25
CA GLU A 7 -8.70 13.98 10.85
C GLU A 7 -7.53 13.96 9.85
N ILE A 8 -6.55 13.09 10.07
CA ILE A 8 -5.34 13.02 9.22
C ILE A 8 -5.63 12.23 7.96
N VAL A 9 -6.24 11.05 8.09
CA VAL A 9 -6.37 10.10 6.97
C VAL A 9 -7.41 10.54 5.95
N LEU A 10 -8.47 11.25 6.38
CA LEU A 10 -9.50 11.77 5.50
C LEU A 10 -9.09 13.07 4.78
N ALA A 11 -8.06 13.78 5.28
CA ALA A 11 -7.54 14.97 4.61
C ALA A 11 -7.12 14.65 3.17
N TRP A 12 -7.45 15.54 2.26
CA TRP A 12 -7.02 15.45 0.87
C TRP A 12 -5.59 15.93 0.71
N GLU A 13 -4.78 15.12 0.06
CA GLU A 13 -3.42 15.49 -0.31
C GLU A 13 -3.37 16.07 -1.73
N LYS A 14 -2.36 16.90 -2.05
CA LYS A 14 -2.22 17.56 -3.36
C LYS A 14 -2.28 16.56 -4.52
N HIS A 15 -1.57 15.44 -4.38
CA HIS A 15 -1.53 14.41 -5.41
C HIS A 15 -2.84 13.61 -5.54
N GLU A 16 -3.60 13.43 -4.46
CA GLU A 16 -4.93 12.82 -4.54
C GLU A 16 -5.92 13.70 -5.33
N LEU A 17 -5.85 15.02 -5.15
CA LEU A 17 -6.67 15.96 -5.92
C LEU A 17 -6.33 15.91 -7.42
N PHE A 18 -5.03 15.82 -7.76
CA PHE A 18 -4.58 15.64 -9.13
C PHE A 18 -5.09 14.31 -9.71
N TYR A 19 -4.97 13.21 -8.98
CA TYR A 19 -5.44 11.90 -9.43
C TYR A 19 -6.96 11.85 -9.58
N LYS A 20 -7.69 12.51 -8.71
CA LYS A 20 -9.15 12.63 -8.84
C LYS A 20 -9.53 13.39 -10.11
N GLU A 21 -8.88 14.52 -10.40
CA GLU A 21 -9.09 15.26 -11.64
C GLU A 21 -8.76 14.40 -12.86
N LEU A 22 -7.62 13.71 -12.87
CA LEU A 22 -7.21 12.80 -13.94
C LEU A 22 -8.28 11.73 -14.17
N TYR A 23 -8.78 11.11 -13.11
CA TYR A 23 -9.82 10.08 -13.16
C TYR A 23 -11.15 10.61 -13.71
N GLU A 24 -11.59 11.79 -13.26
CA GLU A 24 -12.83 12.42 -13.74
C GLU A 24 -12.72 12.81 -15.22
N LYS A 25 -11.58 13.37 -15.64
CA LYS A 25 -11.32 13.67 -17.05
C LYS A 25 -11.31 12.41 -17.92
N LYS A 26 -10.69 11.33 -17.43
CA LYS A 26 -10.62 10.03 -18.13
C LYS A 26 -12.00 9.41 -18.33
N LYS A 27 -12.90 9.55 -17.34
CA LYS A 27 -14.31 9.09 -17.43
C LYS A 27 -15.19 9.98 -18.31
N GLY A 28 -14.80 11.22 -18.52
CA GLY A 28 -15.55 12.20 -19.26
C GLY A 28 -15.34 12.10 -20.77
N ASN A 29 -15.21 13.26 -21.42
CA ASN A 29 -15.03 13.35 -22.86
C ASN A 29 -13.60 12.97 -23.28
N PRO A 30 -13.39 11.99 -24.20
CA PRO A 30 -12.06 11.58 -24.63
C PRO A 30 -11.21 12.69 -25.26
N ALA A 31 -11.84 13.69 -25.92
CA ALA A 31 -11.10 14.80 -26.51
C ALA A 31 -10.60 15.78 -25.43
N GLU A 32 -11.41 16.03 -24.40
CA GLU A 32 -11.00 16.83 -23.24
C GLU A 32 -9.91 16.14 -22.44
N TYR A 33 -10.01 14.83 -22.27
CA TYR A 33 -8.97 14.05 -21.62
C TYR A 33 -7.62 14.12 -22.36
N ARG A 34 -7.63 13.91 -23.68
CA ARG A 34 -6.40 14.06 -24.50
C ARG A 34 -5.82 15.48 -24.41
N ARG A 35 -6.69 16.50 -24.41
CA ARG A 35 -6.26 17.90 -24.25
C ARG A 35 -5.63 18.12 -22.87
N PHE A 36 -6.24 17.59 -21.82
CA PHE A 36 -5.69 17.64 -20.46
C PHE A 36 -4.30 16.99 -20.42
N LEU A 37 -4.15 15.76 -20.90
CA LEU A 37 -2.87 15.07 -20.96
C LEU A 37 -1.79 15.85 -21.74
N SER A 38 -2.14 16.50 -22.85
CA SER A 38 -1.18 17.27 -23.65
C SER A 38 -0.67 18.55 -22.97
N GLN A 39 -1.26 18.97 -21.86
CA GLN A 39 -0.84 20.12 -21.06
C GLN A 39 0.10 19.72 -19.91
N LEU A 40 0.22 18.43 -19.63
CA LEU A 40 1.08 17.92 -18.54
C LEU A 40 2.52 17.79 -19.03
N ASN A 41 3.45 18.12 -18.16
CA ASN A 41 4.89 17.91 -18.40
C ASN A 41 5.31 16.61 -17.69
N VAL A 42 5.86 15.66 -18.45
CA VAL A 42 6.27 14.34 -17.93
C VAL A 42 7.42 14.45 -16.92
N GLU A 43 8.37 15.36 -17.14
CA GLU A 43 9.48 15.58 -16.20
C GLU A 43 8.96 16.07 -14.85
N ASP A 44 8.06 17.06 -14.83
CA ASP A 44 7.47 17.59 -13.60
C ASP A 44 6.67 16.50 -12.85
N LEU A 45 5.90 15.68 -13.58
CA LEU A 45 5.16 14.55 -12.99
C LEU A 45 6.10 13.56 -12.30
N ARG A 46 7.22 13.22 -12.94
CA ARG A 46 8.22 12.30 -12.39
C ARG A 46 8.92 12.88 -11.17
N GLU A 47 9.26 14.16 -11.19
CA GLU A 47 9.88 14.88 -10.06
C GLU A 47 8.94 14.94 -8.86
N GLU A 48 7.61 15.11 -9.10
CA GLU A 48 6.58 15.06 -8.06
C GLU A 48 6.18 13.62 -7.64
N GLY A 49 6.75 12.58 -8.27
CA GLY A 49 6.40 11.17 -8.01
C GLY A 49 4.98 10.79 -8.47
N LEU A 50 4.43 11.54 -9.43
CA LEU A 50 3.09 11.29 -9.94
C LEU A 50 3.12 10.26 -11.07
N VAL A 51 2.21 9.30 -11.01
CA VAL A 51 2.11 8.17 -11.95
C VAL A 51 0.97 8.41 -12.93
N VAL A 52 1.28 8.51 -14.23
CA VAL A 52 0.28 8.71 -15.29
C VAL A 52 0.54 7.72 -16.43
N PRO A 53 -0.02 6.47 -16.34
CA PRO A 53 0.25 5.40 -17.32
C PRO A 53 -0.13 5.73 -18.75
N ASP A 54 -1.05 6.67 -18.95
CA ASP A 54 -1.46 7.11 -20.28
C ASP A 54 -0.43 8.04 -20.97
N LEU A 55 0.61 8.50 -20.26
CA LEU A 55 1.65 9.38 -20.78
C LEU A 55 3.02 8.72 -20.90
N TYR A 56 3.37 7.80 -20.00
CA TYR A 56 4.69 7.17 -19.97
C TYR A 56 4.64 5.79 -19.31
N ASP A 57 5.69 4.99 -19.54
CA ASP A 57 5.84 3.71 -18.86
C ASP A 57 6.08 3.92 -17.36
N THR A 58 5.22 3.32 -16.56
CA THR A 58 5.18 3.49 -15.10
C THR A 58 5.61 2.24 -14.35
N PHE A 59 6.09 1.20 -15.05
CA PHE A 59 6.59 0.02 -14.36
C PHE A 59 7.86 0.34 -13.59
N GLU A 60 7.86 0.08 -12.29
CA GLU A 60 8.99 0.31 -11.40
C GLU A 60 9.18 -0.84 -10.41
N ILE A 61 10.42 -1.02 -9.95
CA ILE A 61 10.78 -1.90 -8.84
C ILE A 61 11.37 -1.04 -7.71
N TYR A 62 10.60 -0.89 -6.64
CA TYR A 62 11.02 -0.10 -5.48
C TYR A 62 11.95 -0.92 -4.57
N GLY A 63 13.11 -0.39 -4.24
CA GLY A 63 14.08 -1.02 -3.34
C GLY A 63 13.93 -0.58 -1.89
N GLU A 64 14.60 -1.25 -0.96
CA GLU A 64 14.67 -0.85 0.45
C GLU A 64 15.43 0.49 0.69
N THR A 65 16.13 0.98 -0.33
CA THR A 65 16.84 2.26 -0.31
C THR A 65 16.03 3.42 -0.90
N THR A 66 14.81 3.14 -1.37
CA THR A 66 13.91 4.21 -1.86
C THR A 66 13.50 5.15 -0.72
N PRO A 67 13.13 6.41 -1.03
CA PRO A 67 12.69 7.39 -0.03
C PRO A 67 11.45 6.98 0.79
N ILE A 68 10.84 5.83 0.48
CA ILE A 68 9.71 5.26 1.24
C ILE A 68 10.10 5.00 2.69
N PHE A 69 11.34 4.56 2.95
CA PHE A 69 11.83 4.35 4.30
C PHE A 69 12.63 5.54 4.78
N ASP A 70 12.31 6.07 5.95
CA ASP A 70 13.16 7.02 6.65
C ASP A 70 14.53 6.40 6.96
N LEU A 71 15.58 7.23 7.03
CA LEU A 71 16.95 6.76 7.30
C LEU A 71 17.09 5.92 8.58
N ASN A 72 16.18 6.06 9.53
CA ASN A 72 16.24 5.44 10.84
C ASN A 72 15.12 4.42 11.10
N THR A 73 14.31 4.09 10.09
CA THR A 73 13.23 3.11 10.24
C THR A 73 13.31 2.00 9.20
N ASP A 74 12.93 0.81 9.61
CA ASP A 74 12.81 -0.38 8.77
C ASP A 74 11.34 -0.67 8.43
N ILE A 75 10.43 0.13 8.97
CA ILE A 75 8.98 0.03 8.77
C ILE A 75 8.47 1.40 8.33
N ALA A 76 7.75 1.44 7.23
CA ALA A 76 7.03 2.63 6.78
C ALA A 76 5.53 2.34 6.75
N VAL A 77 4.71 3.35 7.07
CA VAL A 77 3.26 3.22 7.11
C VAL A 77 2.62 4.39 6.40
N TRP A 78 2.00 4.11 5.26
CA TRP A 78 1.49 5.14 4.37
C TRP A 78 0.02 4.91 4.04
N LYS A 79 -0.71 6.00 3.88
CA LYS A 79 -2.01 5.96 3.22
C LYS A 79 -1.81 5.79 1.72
N HIS A 80 -2.45 4.79 1.11
CA HIS A 80 -2.52 4.70 -0.35
C HIS A 80 -3.32 5.86 -0.90
N SER A 81 -2.77 6.58 -1.87
CA SER A 81 -3.41 7.77 -2.43
C SER A 81 -4.67 7.39 -3.20
N ARG A 82 -5.79 8.01 -2.83
CA ARG A 82 -7.06 7.84 -3.56
C ARG A 82 -6.90 8.26 -5.02
N TYR A 83 -7.59 7.56 -5.91
CA TYR A 83 -7.61 7.79 -7.35
C TYR A 83 -6.29 7.58 -8.08
N THR A 84 -5.22 7.10 -7.40
CA THR A 84 -4.00 6.68 -8.11
C THR A 84 -4.37 5.71 -9.22
N PRO A 85 -4.00 5.97 -10.48
CA PRO A 85 -4.26 5.04 -11.58
C PRO A 85 -3.61 3.68 -11.32
N ALA A 86 -4.26 2.60 -11.74
CA ALA A 86 -3.62 1.29 -11.68
C ALA A 86 -2.35 1.28 -12.53
N TYR A 87 -1.23 0.95 -11.92
CA TYR A 87 0.02 0.66 -12.61
C TYR A 87 0.69 -0.55 -11.98
N LEU A 88 1.29 -1.38 -12.79
CA LEU A 88 2.04 -2.53 -12.30
C LEU A 88 3.38 -2.07 -11.75
N HIS A 89 3.69 -2.51 -10.54
CA HIS A 89 4.97 -2.29 -9.88
C HIS A 89 5.33 -3.48 -9.01
N ALA A 90 6.57 -3.55 -8.60
CA ALA A 90 7.06 -4.51 -7.63
C ALA A 90 7.95 -3.79 -6.60
N HIS A 91 8.25 -4.45 -5.50
CA HIS A 91 9.16 -3.91 -4.49
C HIS A 91 10.05 -4.99 -3.87
N ARG A 92 11.16 -4.57 -3.26
CA ARG A 92 12.16 -5.44 -2.62
C ARG A 92 12.01 -5.48 -1.09
N TYR A 93 10.77 -5.35 -0.62
CA TYR A 93 10.37 -5.38 0.79
C TYR A 93 9.02 -6.08 0.91
N PHE A 94 8.58 -6.40 2.12
CA PHE A 94 7.23 -6.88 2.36
C PHE A 94 6.26 -5.72 2.46
N GLU A 95 5.09 -5.88 1.87
CA GLU A 95 4.00 -4.92 1.99
C GLU A 95 2.75 -5.61 2.53
N ILE A 96 2.11 -4.96 3.51
CA ILE A 96 0.81 -5.36 4.05
C ILE A 96 -0.20 -4.28 3.65
N VAL A 97 -1.12 -4.62 2.78
CA VAL A 97 -2.22 -3.76 2.33
C VAL A 97 -3.41 -3.99 3.24
N CYS A 98 -3.90 -2.94 3.90
CA CYS A 98 -5.03 -3.01 4.84
C CYS A 98 -6.13 -2.05 4.41
N VAL A 99 -7.33 -2.55 4.14
CA VAL A 99 -8.49 -1.70 3.83
C VAL A 99 -9.18 -1.30 5.13
N VAL A 100 -9.19 0.01 5.41
CA VAL A 100 -9.81 0.57 6.62
C VAL A 100 -11.24 1.03 6.35
N SER A 101 -11.49 1.62 5.17
CA SER A 101 -12.83 2.03 4.75
C SER A 101 -12.96 2.05 3.23
N GLY A 102 -14.19 2.08 2.72
CA GLY A 102 -14.49 2.07 1.29
C GLY A 102 -14.11 0.75 0.62
N HIS A 103 -13.68 0.83 -0.63
CA HIS A 103 -13.30 -0.33 -1.45
C HIS A 103 -12.02 -0.06 -2.22
N ALA A 104 -11.24 -1.12 -2.46
CA ALA A 104 -10.05 -1.07 -3.29
C ALA A 104 -10.06 -2.21 -4.32
N ARG A 105 -9.40 -2.00 -5.46
CA ARG A 105 -9.14 -3.04 -6.46
C ARG A 105 -7.67 -3.40 -6.42
N HIS A 106 -7.39 -4.65 -6.19
CA HIS A 106 -6.04 -5.16 -6.15
C HIS A 106 -5.85 -6.24 -7.21
N ARG A 107 -4.78 -6.17 -7.97
CA ARG A 107 -4.37 -7.19 -8.93
C ARG A 107 -2.94 -7.61 -8.66
N VAL A 108 -2.72 -8.89 -8.44
CA VAL A 108 -1.40 -9.50 -8.52
C VAL A 108 -1.18 -9.99 -9.95
N SER A 109 0.03 -9.85 -10.47
CA SER A 109 0.35 -10.21 -11.87
C SER A 109 -0.05 -11.65 -12.19
N GLY A 110 -0.76 -11.83 -13.29
CA GLY A 110 -1.29 -13.14 -13.72
C GLY A 110 -2.61 -13.55 -13.07
N GLU A 111 -3.09 -12.84 -12.05
CA GLU A 111 -4.33 -13.15 -11.35
C GLU A 111 -5.49 -12.24 -11.77
N ALA A 112 -6.70 -12.66 -11.41
CA ALA A 112 -7.89 -11.81 -11.55
C ALA A 112 -7.83 -10.63 -10.59
N VAL A 113 -8.56 -9.56 -10.92
CA VAL A 113 -8.72 -8.42 -10.00
C VAL A 113 -9.52 -8.86 -8.79
N MET A 114 -8.99 -8.57 -7.60
CA MET A 114 -9.69 -8.74 -6.33
C MET A 114 -10.36 -7.44 -5.91
N GLU A 115 -11.63 -7.49 -5.56
CA GLU A 115 -12.32 -6.40 -4.89
C GLU A 115 -12.10 -6.56 -3.37
N LEU A 116 -11.37 -5.61 -2.80
CA LEU A 116 -11.08 -5.56 -1.37
C LEU A 116 -12.11 -4.66 -0.66
N GLN A 117 -12.49 -5.04 0.54
CA GLN A 117 -13.46 -4.33 1.40
C GLN A 117 -12.87 -4.10 2.80
N PRO A 118 -13.49 -3.25 3.64
CA PRO A 118 -13.01 -2.98 4.98
C PRO A 118 -12.74 -4.25 5.78
N GLY A 119 -11.58 -4.31 6.43
CA GLY A 119 -11.08 -5.47 7.14
C GLY A 119 -10.28 -6.46 6.30
N ASP A 120 -10.26 -6.33 4.96
CA ASP A 120 -9.42 -7.18 4.13
C ASP A 120 -7.93 -6.78 4.26
N ILE A 121 -7.07 -7.80 4.34
CA ILE A 121 -5.62 -7.66 4.44
C ILE A 121 -4.96 -8.53 3.37
N CYS A 122 -4.03 -7.94 2.62
CA CYS A 122 -3.21 -8.65 1.66
C CYS A 122 -1.73 -8.48 2.00
N ILE A 123 -0.98 -9.57 2.12
CA ILE A 123 0.47 -9.56 2.37
C ILE A 123 1.20 -9.93 1.09
N LEU A 124 2.04 -9.04 0.64
CA LEU A 124 2.84 -9.14 -0.57
C LEU A 124 4.32 -9.29 -0.21
N PRO A 125 4.94 -10.42 -0.53
CA PRO A 125 6.38 -10.60 -0.40
C PRO A 125 7.19 -9.75 -1.39
N ASP A 126 8.50 -9.72 -1.17
CA ASP A 126 9.50 -9.20 -2.10
C ASP A 126 9.30 -9.77 -3.52
N GLY A 127 9.34 -8.91 -4.51
CA GLY A 127 9.31 -9.24 -5.94
C GLY A 127 7.93 -9.50 -6.54
N VAL A 128 6.88 -9.52 -5.74
CA VAL A 128 5.51 -9.68 -6.26
C VAL A 128 5.08 -8.45 -7.04
N CYS A 129 4.74 -8.66 -8.32
CA CYS A 129 4.25 -7.60 -9.19
C CYS A 129 2.75 -7.43 -9.02
N HIS A 130 2.32 -6.22 -8.71
CA HIS A 130 0.92 -5.94 -8.42
C HIS A 130 0.49 -4.51 -8.81
N SER A 131 -0.81 -4.23 -8.71
CA SER A 131 -1.38 -2.89 -8.79
C SER A 131 -2.53 -2.74 -7.80
N LEU A 132 -2.70 -1.56 -7.23
CA LEU A 132 -3.73 -1.21 -6.27
C LEU A 132 -4.43 0.08 -6.69
N GLU A 133 -5.76 0.11 -6.63
CA GLU A 133 -6.58 1.27 -6.95
C GLU A 133 -7.59 1.53 -5.83
N VAL A 134 -7.73 2.79 -5.43
CA VAL A 134 -8.78 3.27 -4.52
C VAL A 134 -9.52 4.39 -5.24
N ILE A 135 -10.73 4.12 -5.75
CA ILE A 135 -11.47 5.01 -6.66
C ILE A 135 -12.72 5.62 -6.03
N SER A 136 -12.67 5.93 -4.74
CA SER A 136 -13.76 6.58 -4.01
C SER A 136 -13.21 7.60 -2.99
N ASP A 137 -14.04 8.57 -2.63
CA ASP A 137 -13.67 9.63 -1.68
C ASP A 137 -13.52 9.12 -0.25
N ASP A 138 -14.24 8.06 0.10
CA ASP A 138 -14.28 7.40 1.41
C ASP A 138 -13.31 6.23 1.53
N GLY A 139 -12.63 5.86 0.44
CA GLY A 139 -11.69 4.76 0.42
C GLY A 139 -10.41 5.10 1.18
N ILE A 140 -10.11 4.32 2.22
CA ILE A 140 -8.88 4.43 3.02
C ILE A 140 -8.20 3.08 3.05
N VAL A 141 -7.03 3.02 2.43
CA VAL A 141 -6.14 1.88 2.46
C VAL A 141 -4.83 2.32 3.10
N ILE A 142 -4.35 1.54 4.05
CA ILE A 142 -3.06 1.76 4.72
C ILE A 142 -2.11 0.66 4.28
N ASN A 143 -0.95 1.06 3.76
CA ASN A 143 0.14 0.17 3.40
C ASN A 143 1.19 0.19 4.50
N VAL A 144 1.51 -0.98 5.05
CA VAL A 144 2.61 -1.18 6.01
C VAL A 144 3.73 -1.89 5.26
N MET A 145 4.85 -1.21 5.11
CA MET A 145 6.02 -1.70 4.38
C MET A 145 7.12 -2.07 5.36
N LEU A 146 7.69 -3.27 5.22
CA LEU A 146 8.71 -3.79 6.11
C LEU A 146 9.92 -4.24 5.29
N LYS A 147 11.11 -3.81 5.70
CA LYS A 147 12.36 -4.38 5.16
C LYS A 147 12.41 -5.89 5.43
N LYS A 148 13.01 -6.64 4.53
CA LYS A 148 13.11 -8.10 4.60
C LYS A 148 13.75 -8.59 5.93
N SER A 149 14.79 -7.91 6.39
CA SER A 149 15.45 -8.22 7.67
C SER A 149 14.54 -8.05 8.88
N THR A 150 13.74 -6.98 8.89
CA THR A 150 12.78 -6.72 9.98
C THR A 150 11.65 -7.73 9.97
N PHE A 151 11.14 -8.07 8.79
CA PHE A 151 10.14 -9.12 8.64
C PHE A 151 10.65 -10.45 9.21
N GLN A 152 11.86 -10.88 8.83
CA GLN A 152 12.48 -12.11 9.34
C GLN A 152 12.57 -12.11 10.87
N TYR A 153 13.01 -11.00 11.46
CA TYR A 153 13.16 -10.88 12.92
C TYR A 153 11.80 -10.91 13.64
N THR A 154 10.83 -10.15 13.13
CA THR A 154 9.50 -10.02 13.75
C THR A 154 8.71 -11.34 13.71
N PHE A 155 8.79 -12.07 12.61
CA PHE A 155 8.04 -13.32 12.40
C PHE A 155 8.85 -14.58 12.67
N PHE A 156 10.02 -14.48 13.31
CA PHE A 156 10.92 -15.62 13.55
C PHE A 156 10.25 -16.78 14.29
N ASP A 157 9.44 -16.51 15.31
CA ASP A 157 8.73 -17.56 16.06
C ASP A 157 7.65 -18.25 15.20
N ILE A 158 6.98 -17.49 14.31
CA ILE A 158 6.03 -18.04 13.36
C ILE A 158 6.76 -18.93 12.34
N LEU A 159 7.92 -18.47 11.84
CA LEU A 159 8.74 -19.21 10.87
C LEU A 159 9.25 -20.56 11.39
N SER A 160 9.38 -20.71 12.71
CA SER A 160 9.82 -21.96 13.34
C SER A 160 8.70 -22.99 13.54
N SER A 161 7.45 -22.64 13.28
CA SER A 161 6.30 -23.54 13.40
C SER A 161 6.01 -24.29 12.08
N ASP A 162 5.37 -25.46 12.16
CA ASP A 162 4.95 -26.22 10.96
C ASP A 162 3.46 -25.98 10.69
N ASN A 163 3.14 -24.83 10.07
CA ASN A 163 1.80 -24.49 9.64
C ASN A 163 1.81 -23.79 8.27
N LEU A 164 0.64 -23.55 7.70
CA LEU A 164 0.48 -22.96 6.36
C LEU A 164 1.13 -21.57 6.27
N LEU A 165 0.94 -20.73 7.30
CA LEU A 165 1.48 -19.37 7.35
C LEU A 165 3.01 -19.39 7.40
N SER A 166 3.57 -20.26 8.23
CA SER A 166 5.02 -20.48 8.33
C SER A 166 5.63 -20.89 6.99
N ARG A 167 5.01 -21.87 6.31
CA ARG A 167 5.47 -22.31 5.00
C ARG A 167 5.42 -21.20 3.96
N PHE A 168 4.35 -20.42 3.94
CA PHE A 168 4.25 -19.26 3.06
C PHE A 168 5.39 -18.27 3.29
N PHE A 169 5.64 -17.90 4.55
CA PHE A 169 6.71 -16.94 4.87
C PHE A 169 8.10 -17.50 4.60
N GLN A 170 8.33 -18.79 4.84
CA GLN A 170 9.59 -19.44 4.47
C GLN A 170 9.81 -19.43 2.95
N ASP A 171 8.79 -19.80 2.18
CA ASP A 171 8.83 -19.75 0.72
C ASP A 171 9.11 -18.33 0.20
N ALA A 172 8.43 -17.32 0.78
CA ALA A 172 8.61 -15.92 0.43
C ALA A 172 10.02 -15.39 0.72
N LEU A 173 10.60 -15.79 1.85
CA LEU A 173 11.95 -15.38 2.25
C LEU A 173 13.05 -16.05 1.43
N LEU A 174 12.80 -17.27 0.94
CA LEU A 174 13.74 -18.04 0.14
C LEU A 174 13.62 -17.78 -1.38
N GLU A 175 12.77 -16.88 -1.80
CA GLU A 175 12.56 -16.46 -3.19
C GLU A 175 12.12 -17.61 -4.13
N HIS A 176 11.40 -18.60 -3.60
CA HIS A 176 11.07 -19.83 -4.33
C HIS A 176 9.81 -19.78 -5.19
N LYS A 177 8.98 -18.71 -5.08
CA LYS A 177 7.72 -18.62 -5.84
C LYS A 177 7.44 -17.21 -6.31
N GLU A 178 7.33 -17.03 -7.60
CA GLU A 178 6.76 -15.86 -8.24
C GLU A 178 5.25 -15.78 -7.92
N ASN A 179 4.74 -14.56 -7.68
CA ASN A 179 3.31 -14.25 -7.48
C ASN A 179 2.64 -14.93 -6.26
N ASN A 180 3.39 -15.26 -5.22
CA ASN A 180 2.80 -15.76 -3.99
C ASN A 180 2.38 -14.59 -3.09
N TYR A 181 1.15 -14.59 -2.59
CA TYR A 181 0.64 -13.60 -1.65
C TYR A 181 -0.33 -14.25 -0.68
N LEU A 182 -0.55 -13.62 0.47
CA LEU A 182 -1.58 -14.04 1.42
C LEU A 182 -2.72 -13.02 1.44
N PHE A 183 -3.92 -13.53 1.44
CA PHE A 183 -5.13 -12.74 1.58
C PHE A 183 -5.93 -13.23 2.79
N PHE A 184 -6.30 -12.30 3.65
CA PHE A 184 -7.14 -12.55 4.81
C PHE A 184 -8.38 -11.68 4.72
N ARG A 185 -9.53 -12.28 5.03
CA ARG A 185 -10.76 -11.55 5.26
C ARG A 185 -11.10 -11.64 6.74
N THR A 186 -11.04 -10.51 7.43
CA THR A 186 -11.44 -10.44 8.83
C THR A 186 -12.96 -10.46 8.89
N GLY A 187 -13.53 -11.63 9.12
CA GLY A 187 -14.97 -11.89 8.90
C GLY A 187 -15.91 -11.54 10.04
N ASN A 188 -15.48 -10.88 11.11
CA ASN A 188 -16.36 -10.58 12.24
C ASN A 188 -16.27 -9.11 12.65
N GLU A 189 -17.40 -8.43 12.61
CA GLU A 189 -17.59 -7.04 13.06
C GLU A 189 -17.28 -6.81 14.56
N GLU A 190 -17.02 -7.87 15.32
CA GLU A 190 -16.80 -7.80 16.79
C GLU A 190 -15.32 -7.64 17.18
N ASP A 191 -14.36 -7.93 16.30
CA ASP A 191 -12.92 -7.82 16.60
C ASP A 191 -12.26 -6.72 15.75
N ASP A 192 -12.14 -5.55 16.33
CA ASP A 192 -11.45 -4.38 15.74
C ASP A 192 -9.95 -4.31 16.10
N THR A 193 -9.40 -5.34 16.71
CA THR A 193 -8.02 -5.35 17.23
C THR A 193 -7.00 -5.04 16.14
N ILE A 194 -7.10 -5.71 14.99
CA ILE A 194 -6.17 -5.50 13.87
C ILE A 194 -6.31 -4.09 13.31
N GLU A 195 -7.54 -3.62 13.11
CA GLU A 195 -7.81 -2.26 12.63
C GLU A 195 -7.23 -1.22 13.60
N CYS A 196 -7.40 -1.41 14.91
CA CYS A 196 -6.83 -0.56 15.94
C CYS A 196 -5.30 -0.55 15.89
N CYS A 197 -4.66 -1.69 15.68
CA CYS A 197 -3.20 -1.78 15.50
C CYS A 197 -2.74 -1.00 14.27
N ILE A 198 -3.38 -1.18 13.11
CA ILE A 198 -3.05 -0.46 11.87
C ILE A 198 -3.20 1.04 12.04
N LYS A 199 -4.30 1.50 12.62
CA LYS A 199 -4.52 2.92 12.93
C LYS A 199 -3.46 3.48 13.89
N ALA A 200 -3.08 2.70 14.90
CA ALA A 200 -2.03 3.09 15.84
C ALA A 200 -0.66 3.17 15.15
N MET A 201 -0.32 2.22 14.28
CA MET A 201 0.91 2.23 13.47
C MET A 201 0.96 3.48 12.60
N PHE A 202 -0.10 3.77 11.86
CA PHE A 202 -0.19 4.95 11.00
C PHE A 202 0.03 6.24 11.79
N LEU A 203 -0.68 6.44 12.90
CA LEU A 203 -0.54 7.65 13.72
C LEU A 203 0.84 7.79 14.35
N ASN A 204 1.46 6.70 14.80
CA ASN A 204 2.81 6.74 15.35
C ASN A 204 3.83 7.11 14.28
N TYR A 205 3.71 6.55 13.08
CA TYR A 205 4.56 6.87 11.94
C TYR A 205 4.35 8.32 11.49
N TYR A 206 3.12 8.72 11.21
CA TYR A 206 2.79 10.05 10.70
C TYR A 206 3.20 11.19 11.66
N LYS A 207 2.99 11.01 12.95
CA LYS A 207 3.32 12.03 13.97
C LYS A 207 4.79 11.99 14.43
N HIS A 208 5.60 11.08 13.90
CA HIS A 208 7.01 10.87 14.31
C HIS A 208 7.18 10.93 15.84
N ARG A 209 6.29 10.24 16.57
CA ARG A 209 6.31 10.24 18.03
C ARG A 209 7.64 9.70 18.55
N LYS A 210 8.07 10.17 19.72
CA LYS A 210 9.30 9.66 20.36
C LYS A 210 9.27 8.13 20.43
N TYR A 211 10.30 7.47 19.88
CA TYR A 211 10.41 6.01 19.77
C TYR A 211 9.39 5.34 18.82
N TYR A 212 8.85 6.07 17.85
CA TYR A 212 7.89 5.50 16.89
C TYR A 212 8.45 4.25 16.17
N ASP A 213 9.74 4.22 15.83
CA ASP A 213 10.44 3.08 15.23
C ASP A 213 10.34 1.80 16.09
N LYS A 214 10.51 1.94 17.40
CA LYS A 214 10.36 0.82 18.36
C LYS A 214 8.91 0.41 18.51
N MET A 215 8.00 1.38 18.58
CA MET A 215 6.56 1.11 18.66
C MET A 215 6.07 0.35 17.45
N LEU A 216 6.49 0.73 16.24
CA LEU A 216 6.12 0.03 15.01
C LEU A 216 6.57 -1.45 15.04
N LYS A 217 7.80 -1.73 15.49
CA LYS A 217 8.32 -3.10 15.61
C LYS A 217 7.57 -3.98 16.61
N HIS A 218 6.81 -3.39 17.54
CA HIS A 218 5.97 -4.12 18.49
C HIS A 218 4.50 -4.23 18.08
N LEU A 219 4.06 -3.42 17.12
CA LEU A 219 2.69 -3.42 16.62
C LEU A 219 2.50 -4.31 15.38
N VAL A 220 3.60 -4.64 14.66
CA VAL A 220 3.62 -5.63 13.59
C VAL A 220 3.72 -7.03 14.19
#